data_3e3bb18b0bcf635deca66a2a9283307f
#
_entry.id   3e3bb18b0bcf635deca66a2a9283307f
#
_cell.length_a   1.000
_cell.length_b   1.000
_cell.length_c   1.000
_cell.angle_alpha   90.00
_cell.angle_beta   90.00
_cell.angle_gamma   90.00
#
_symmetry.space_group_name_H-M   'P 1'
#
loop_
_entity.id
_entity.type
_entity.pdbx_description
1 polymer ?
#
loop_
_entity_poly.entity_id
_entity_poly.type
_entity_poly.pdbx_seq_one_letter_code
_entity_poly.pdbx_strand_id
1 'polypeptide(L)'
;MERSYLEFENPIKEIKDQINQTKEIGEKGKVDINATVNDLKKKLSTTTKTIFNNLTPWQKVQLSRHPDRPYTLDYIKQITNGNFLEQHGDRNVKDDKAMVGGFGEVDGKTYMFIGQQKGRNTKERKYRNFGMANPEGYRKALRLMKLAEKFNKPIVTFIDTPGAFPGLEAEERGQGEAIARNLYEMILLKVPVICIVIGEGASGGALGIGIGDKVIMLENTWYSVISPESCSSILWRSWDYKENAANALKLTAKDMLKQKLIDGIIKEPIGGAHAEPEKMAKKLKSEIKKHIKALEAIDVEERISIRTEKYSNMGN
;
A
#
# COMPACT_ATOMS: atom_id res chain seq x y z
N MET A 1 1.40 -22.68 2.51
CA MET A 1 2.30 -22.01 3.49
C MET A 1 1.52 -21.81 4.77
N GLU A 2 2.14 -22.05 5.90
CA GLU A 2 1.55 -21.73 7.19
C GLU A 2 1.40 -20.21 7.32
N ARG A 3 0.25 -19.74 7.81
CA ARG A 3 -0.04 -18.31 7.95
C ARG A 3 0.88 -17.71 9.02
N SER A 4 1.51 -16.59 8.72
CA SER A 4 2.24 -15.80 9.71
C SER A 4 1.26 -15.07 10.64
N TYR A 5 1.64 -14.91 11.90
CA TYR A 5 0.88 -14.14 12.90
C TYR A 5 1.79 -13.12 13.57
N LEU A 6 1.29 -11.92 13.76
CA LEU A 6 1.93 -10.90 14.59
C LEU A 6 1.62 -11.18 16.08
N GLU A 7 2.41 -10.64 16.98
CA GLU A 7 2.25 -10.89 18.43
C GLU A 7 0.83 -10.62 18.93
N PHE A 8 0.23 -9.51 18.51
CA PHE A 8 -1.15 -9.17 18.90
C PHE A 8 -2.22 -10.06 18.26
N GLU A 9 -1.86 -10.88 17.28
CA GLU A 9 -2.75 -11.89 16.67
C GLU A 9 -2.69 -13.25 17.37
N ASN A 10 -1.81 -13.46 18.36
CA ASN A 10 -1.68 -14.74 19.07
C ASN A 10 -3.01 -15.28 19.61
N PRO A 11 -3.91 -14.47 20.20
CA PRO A 11 -5.22 -14.99 20.64
C PRO A 11 -6.08 -15.55 19.49
N ILE A 12 -5.91 -15.02 18.27
CA ILE A 12 -6.60 -15.51 17.07
C ILE A 12 -6.00 -16.84 16.63
N LYS A 13 -4.66 -16.97 16.68
CA LYS A 13 -3.94 -18.21 16.38
C LYS A 13 -4.37 -19.32 17.33
N GLU A 14 -4.34 -19.07 18.63
CA GLU A 14 -4.74 -20.06 19.66
C GLU A 14 -6.15 -20.62 19.42
N ILE A 15 -7.13 -19.75 19.13
CA ILE A 15 -8.50 -20.20 18.86
C ILE A 15 -8.57 -21.02 17.57
N LYS A 16 -7.81 -20.68 16.54
CA LYS A 16 -7.76 -21.45 15.29
C LYS A 16 -7.13 -22.82 15.52
N ASP A 17 -6.07 -22.88 16.31
CA ASP A 17 -5.40 -24.14 16.67
C ASP A 17 -6.37 -25.04 17.48
N GLN A 18 -7.13 -24.47 18.42
CA GLN A 18 -8.19 -25.19 19.14
C GLN A 18 -9.27 -25.73 18.19
N ILE A 19 -9.71 -24.94 17.20
CA ILE A 19 -10.67 -25.40 16.19
C ILE A 19 -10.12 -26.59 15.39
N ASN A 20 -8.86 -26.53 14.98
CA ASN A 20 -8.23 -27.60 14.22
C ASN A 20 -8.07 -28.87 15.06
N GLN A 21 -7.56 -28.75 16.29
CA GLN A 21 -7.46 -29.88 17.23
C GLN A 21 -8.82 -30.53 17.53
N THR A 22 -9.86 -29.69 17.75
CA THR A 22 -11.22 -30.22 18.01
C THR A 22 -11.72 -31.01 16.79
N LYS A 23 -11.48 -30.55 15.57
CA LYS A 23 -11.87 -31.28 14.36
C LYS A 23 -11.14 -32.60 14.22
N GLU A 24 -9.82 -32.63 14.46
CA GLU A 24 -9.03 -33.88 14.44
C GLU A 24 -9.51 -34.90 15.45
N ILE A 25 -9.87 -34.46 16.68
CA ILE A 25 -10.44 -35.33 17.72
C ILE A 25 -11.79 -35.87 17.27
N GLY A 26 -12.67 -35.04 16.71
CA GLY A 26 -13.97 -35.45 16.20
C GLY A 26 -13.90 -36.49 15.08
N GLU A 27 -12.96 -36.27 14.12
CA GLU A 27 -12.72 -37.23 13.03
C GLU A 27 -12.20 -38.58 13.54
N LYS A 28 -11.22 -38.57 14.47
CA LYS A 28 -10.64 -39.79 15.03
C LYS A 28 -11.61 -40.53 15.96
N GLY A 29 -12.37 -39.77 16.77
CA GLY A 29 -13.28 -40.33 17.78
C GLY A 29 -14.70 -40.61 17.29
N LYS A 30 -15.05 -40.23 16.04
CA LYS A 30 -16.41 -40.31 15.51
C LYS A 30 -17.46 -39.63 16.41
N VAL A 31 -17.07 -38.54 17.09
CA VAL A 31 -17.90 -37.78 18.01
C VAL A 31 -18.45 -36.54 17.33
N ASP A 32 -19.71 -36.19 17.58
CA ASP A 32 -20.27 -34.91 17.09
C ASP A 32 -19.67 -33.72 17.85
N ILE A 33 -18.89 -32.94 17.16
CA ILE A 33 -18.18 -31.75 17.65
C ILE A 33 -18.76 -30.43 17.12
N ASN A 34 -19.87 -30.49 16.38
CA ASN A 34 -20.40 -29.31 15.65
C ASN A 34 -20.74 -28.15 16.58
N ALA A 35 -21.32 -28.40 17.73
CA ALA A 35 -21.65 -27.36 18.72
C ALA A 35 -20.38 -26.67 19.22
N THR A 36 -19.37 -27.43 19.65
CA THR A 36 -18.08 -26.89 20.13
C THR A 36 -17.34 -26.08 19.04
N VAL A 37 -17.27 -26.60 17.83
CA VAL A 37 -16.65 -25.91 16.70
C VAL A 37 -17.37 -24.61 16.37
N ASN A 38 -18.70 -24.59 16.43
CA ASN A 38 -19.49 -23.38 16.19
C ASN A 38 -19.27 -22.31 17.27
N ASP A 39 -19.16 -22.69 18.53
CA ASP A 39 -18.86 -21.76 19.62
C ASP A 39 -17.44 -21.20 19.52
N LEU A 40 -16.46 -22.03 19.19
CA LEU A 40 -15.09 -21.56 18.90
C LEU A 40 -15.03 -20.61 17.69
N LYS A 41 -15.80 -20.86 16.62
CA LYS A 41 -15.92 -19.93 15.47
C LYS A 41 -16.55 -18.59 15.87
N LYS A 42 -17.57 -18.58 16.73
CA LYS A 42 -18.16 -17.35 17.27
C LYS A 42 -17.13 -16.57 18.09
N LYS A 43 -16.41 -17.27 19.00
CA LYS A 43 -15.33 -16.71 19.79
C LYS A 43 -14.23 -16.13 18.90
N LEU A 44 -13.80 -16.86 17.86
CA LEU A 44 -12.82 -16.39 16.87
C LEU A 44 -13.28 -15.08 16.20
N SER A 45 -14.52 -15.03 15.72
CA SER A 45 -15.08 -13.83 15.09
C SER A 45 -15.09 -12.62 16.02
N THR A 46 -15.54 -12.82 17.26
CA THR A 46 -15.59 -11.73 18.26
C THR A 46 -14.19 -11.26 18.64
N THR A 47 -13.27 -12.18 18.94
CA THR A 47 -11.87 -11.85 19.29
C THR A 47 -11.18 -11.11 18.16
N THR A 48 -11.34 -11.59 16.90
CA THR A 48 -10.76 -10.90 15.73
C THR A 48 -11.32 -9.50 15.60
N LYS A 49 -12.64 -9.30 15.72
CA LYS A 49 -13.25 -7.97 15.67
C LYS A 49 -12.72 -7.05 16.76
N THR A 50 -12.63 -7.54 17.99
CA THR A 50 -12.13 -6.75 19.13
C THR A 50 -10.70 -6.29 18.90
N ILE A 51 -9.81 -7.18 18.49
CA ILE A 51 -8.39 -6.84 18.23
C ILE A 51 -8.28 -5.83 17.07
N PHE A 52 -8.89 -6.10 15.92
CA PHE A 52 -8.72 -5.26 14.73
C PHE A 52 -9.44 -3.92 14.80
N ASN A 53 -10.46 -3.77 15.64
CA ASN A 53 -11.11 -2.48 15.89
C ASN A 53 -10.30 -1.58 16.85
N ASN A 54 -9.39 -2.15 17.64
CA ASN A 54 -8.63 -1.45 18.68
C ASN A 54 -7.12 -1.42 18.44
N LEU A 55 -6.68 -1.62 17.19
CA LEU A 55 -5.26 -1.58 16.84
C LEU A 55 -4.62 -0.22 17.18
N THR A 56 -3.50 -0.25 17.91
CA THR A 56 -2.66 0.92 18.15
C THR A 56 -2.00 1.41 16.87
N PRO A 57 -1.50 2.66 16.79
CA PRO A 57 -0.73 3.13 15.65
C PRO A 57 0.47 2.23 15.32
N TRP A 58 1.20 1.75 16.33
CA TRP A 58 2.31 0.83 16.13
C TRP A 58 1.86 -0.53 15.56
N GLN A 59 0.79 -1.11 16.08
CA GLN A 59 0.23 -2.34 15.54
C GLN A 59 -0.21 -2.20 14.08
N LYS A 60 -0.71 -1.02 13.67
CA LYS A 60 -1.00 -0.74 12.25
C LYS A 60 0.27 -0.66 11.40
N VAL A 61 1.35 -0.10 11.93
CA VAL A 61 2.67 -0.14 11.28
C VAL A 61 3.13 -1.59 11.08
N GLN A 62 3.05 -2.42 12.12
CA GLN A 62 3.39 -3.83 12.03
C GLN A 62 2.51 -4.57 11.00
N LEU A 63 1.20 -4.32 11.01
CA LEU A 63 0.24 -4.93 10.10
C LEU A 63 0.46 -4.50 8.63
N SER A 64 0.88 -3.26 8.39
CA SER A 64 1.25 -2.79 7.05
C SER A 64 2.44 -3.53 6.44
N ARG A 65 3.28 -4.09 7.31
CA ARG A 65 4.49 -4.87 6.99
C ARG A 65 4.27 -6.38 7.06
N HIS A 66 3.02 -6.83 7.30
CA HIS A 66 2.73 -8.25 7.48
C HIS A 66 3.24 -9.06 6.27
N PRO A 67 3.97 -10.20 6.49
CA PRO A 67 4.60 -10.97 5.40
C PRO A 67 3.61 -11.46 4.33
N ASP A 68 2.37 -11.76 4.73
CA ASP A 68 1.32 -12.26 3.84
C ASP A 68 0.49 -11.15 3.21
N ARG A 69 0.79 -9.86 3.51
CA ARG A 69 0.07 -8.73 2.93
C ARG A 69 0.29 -8.67 1.41
N PRO A 70 -0.78 -8.47 0.61
CA PRO A 70 -0.62 -8.35 -0.84
C PRO A 70 0.25 -7.14 -1.20
N TYR A 71 1.17 -7.33 -2.16
CA TYR A 71 2.00 -6.28 -2.73
C TYR A 71 1.42 -5.76 -4.03
N THR A 72 2.08 -4.79 -4.64
CA THR A 72 1.65 -4.14 -5.88
C THR A 72 1.30 -5.12 -6.99
N LEU A 73 2.17 -6.06 -7.32
CA LEU A 73 1.92 -7.04 -8.40
C LEU A 73 0.79 -8.02 -8.05
N ASP A 74 0.58 -8.34 -6.77
CA ASP A 74 -0.55 -9.18 -6.35
C ASP A 74 -1.88 -8.47 -6.64
N TYR A 75 -1.99 -7.19 -6.28
CA TYR A 75 -3.17 -6.38 -6.58
C TYR A 75 -3.38 -6.19 -8.07
N ILE A 76 -2.33 -5.83 -8.83
CA ILE A 76 -2.44 -5.66 -10.28
C ILE A 76 -2.94 -6.96 -10.91
N LYS A 77 -2.34 -8.11 -10.59
CA LYS A 77 -2.75 -9.41 -11.11
C LYS A 77 -4.22 -9.73 -10.85
N GLN A 78 -4.69 -9.47 -9.62
CA GLN A 78 -6.08 -9.76 -9.24
C GLN A 78 -7.07 -8.77 -9.87
N ILE A 79 -6.73 -7.49 -9.92
CA ILE A 79 -7.59 -6.43 -10.48
C ILE A 79 -7.76 -6.58 -11.99
N THR A 80 -6.68 -6.96 -12.70
CA THR A 80 -6.65 -7.11 -14.16
C THR A 80 -6.94 -8.55 -14.62
N ASN A 81 -7.20 -9.48 -13.69
CA ASN A 81 -7.30 -10.91 -13.99
C ASN A 81 -6.06 -11.46 -14.74
N GLY A 82 -4.88 -10.89 -14.47
CA GLY A 82 -3.62 -11.23 -15.11
C GLY A 82 -3.36 -10.55 -16.46
N ASN A 83 -4.28 -9.74 -16.96
CA ASN A 83 -4.08 -8.99 -18.20
C ASN A 83 -3.28 -7.69 -17.90
N PHE A 84 -1.96 -7.86 -17.77
CA PHE A 84 -1.02 -6.80 -17.44
C PHE A 84 0.24 -6.90 -18.29
N LEU A 85 0.57 -5.82 -18.99
CA LEU A 85 1.76 -5.68 -19.81
C LEU A 85 2.77 -4.80 -19.09
N GLU A 86 3.69 -5.43 -18.35
CA GLU A 86 4.74 -4.72 -17.61
C GLU A 86 5.71 -4.01 -18.56
N GLN A 87 6.09 -2.80 -18.20
CA GLN A 87 7.03 -1.96 -18.92
C GLN A 87 8.31 -1.75 -18.10
N HIS A 88 9.46 -1.86 -18.73
CA HIS A 88 10.76 -1.84 -18.07
C HIS A 88 11.63 -0.67 -18.48
N GLY A 89 12.56 -0.30 -17.59
CA GLY A 89 13.64 0.66 -17.83
C GLY A 89 13.22 2.14 -17.85
N ASP A 90 14.18 2.98 -17.48
CA ASP A 90 14.01 4.45 -17.45
C ASP A 90 14.41 5.13 -18.77
N ARG A 91 14.98 4.37 -19.71
CA ARG A 91 15.55 4.86 -20.99
C ARG A 91 16.79 5.73 -20.81
N ASN A 92 17.44 5.66 -19.65
CA ASN A 92 18.66 6.41 -19.36
C ASN A 92 19.75 5.50 -18.79
N VAL A 93 19.53 4.88 -17.60
CA VAL A 93 20.55 4.10 -16.89
C VAL A 93 20.23 2.60 -16.92
N LYS A 94 19.11 2.20 -16.30
CA LYS A 94 18.70 0.78 -16.18
C LYS A 94 17.26 0.64 -15.76
N ASP A 95 16.83 -0.61 -15.59
CA ASP A 95 15.52 -0.93 -14.98
C ASP A 95 15.66 -1.06 -13.47
N ASP A 96 14.85 -0.31 -12.73
CA ASP A 96 14.72 -0.45 -11.28
C ASP A 96 13.69 -1.55 -10.96
N LYS A 97 14.08 -2.51 -10.12
CA LYS A 97 13.24 -3.65 -9.76
C LYS A 97 12.30 -3.39 -8.59
N ALA A 98 12.54 -2.34 -7.82
CA ALA A 98 11.64 -1.88 -6.75
C ALA A 98 10.43 -1.11 -7.30
N MET A 99 10.58 -0.45 -8.45
CA MET A 99 9.47 0.22 -9.13
C MET A 99 8.97 -0.66 -10.28
N VAL A 100 7.69 -1.03 -10.24
CA VAL A 100 7.03 -1.79 -11.31
C VAL A 100 5.94 -0.94 -11.94
N GLY A 101 5.59 -1.20 -13.20
CA GLY A 101 4.48 -0.52 -13.83
C GLY A 101 4.26 -0.98 -15.26
N GLY A 102 3.06 -0.71 -15.76
CA GLY A 102 2.64 -1.11 -17.09
C GLY A 102 1.16 -0.89 -17.33
N PHE A 103 0.71 -1.25 -18.52
CA PHE A 103 -0.70 -1.22 -18.88
C PHE A 103 -1.42 -2.47 -18.38
N GLY A 104 -2.57 -2.27 -17.74
CA GLY A 104 -3.46 -3.35 -17.33
C GLY A 104 -4.90 -3.07 -17.74
N GLU A 105 -5.63 -4.11 -18.13
CA GLU A 105 -7.02 -3.99 -18.48
C GLU A 105 -7.92 -4.31 -17.28
N VAL A 106 -8.92 -3.47 -17.05
CA VAL A 106 -9.93 -3.65 -16.02
C VAL A 106 -11.31 -3.48 -16.65
N ASP A 107 -12.03 -4.57 -16.81
CA ASP A 107 -13.38 -4.60 -17.39
C ASP A 107 -13.46 -3.86 -18.75
N GLY A 108 -12.54 -4.16 -19.66
CA GLY A 108 -12.49 -3.58 -21.01
C GLY A 108 -11.85 -2.20 -21.11
N LYS A 109 -11.43 -1.61 -19.99
CA LYS A 109 -10.75 -0.30 -19.95
C LYS A 109 -9.29 -0.46 -19.54
N THR A 110 -8.39 0.18 -20.29
CA THR A 110 -6.95 0.18 -20.01
C THR A 110 -6.58 1.27 -19.00
N TYR A 111 -5.75 0.90 -18.03
CA TYR A 111 -5.16 1.77 -17.00
C TYR A 111 -3.63 1.64 -17.04
N MET A 112 -2.94 2.69 -16.63
CA MET A 112 -1.53 2.59 -16.27
C MET A 112 -1.43 2.32 -14.76
N PHE A 113 -0.84 1.19 -14.40
CA PHE A 113 -0.52 0.85 -13.02
C PHE A 113 0.97 1.06 -12.77
N ILE A 114 1.32 1.69 -11.65
CA ILE A 114 2.70 1.93 -11.22
C ILE A 114 2.76 1.69 -9.72
N GLY A 115 3.85 1.14 -9.18
CA GLY A 115 3.98 1.04 -7.73
C GLY A 115 5.28 0.44 -7.25
N GLN A 116 5.53 0.59 -5.96
CA GLN A 116 6.67 -0.07 -5.34
C GLN A 116 6.34 -1.54 -5.06
N GLN A 117 7.29 -2.40 -5.33
CA GLN A 117 7.20 -3.85 -5.15
C GLN A 117 8.24 -4.32 -4.13
N LYS A 118 7.76 -4.98 -3.11
CA LYS A 118 8.59 -5.71 -2.14
C LYS A 118 8.72 -7.18 -2.52
N GLY A 119 9.66 -7.88 -1.88
CA GLY A 119 9.83 -9.33 -2.02
C GLY A 119 9.34 -10.09 -0.77
N ARG A 120 8.92 -11.34 -0.95
CA ARG A 120 8.41 -12.20 0.13
C ARG A 120 9.51 -12.91 0.90
N ASN A 121 10.58 -13.30 0.22
CA ASN A 121 11.74 -13.97 0.81
C ASN A 121 12.99 -13.10 0.68
N THR A 122 14.09 -13.48 1.31
CA THR A 122 15.35 -12.70 1.34
C THR A 122 15.91 -12.44 -0.06
N LYS A 123 15.84 -13.42 -0.98
CA LYS A 123 16.33 -13.28 -2.36
C LYS A 123 15.49 -12.24 -3.11
N GLU A 124 14.18 -12.34 -3.03
CA GLU A 124 13.27 -11.39 -3.67
C GLU A 124 13.37 -9.99 -3.04
N ARG A 125 13.51 -9.88 -1.71
CA ARG A 125 13.69 -8.60 -1.03
C ARG A 125 14.94 -7.88 -1.52
N LYS A 126 16.07 -8.60 -1.64
CA LYS A 126 17.30 -8.05 -2.22
C LYS A 126 17.10 -7.65 -3.68
N TYR A 127 16.47 -8.49 -4.50
CA TYR A 127 16.18 -8.22 -5.90
C TYR A 127 15.31 -6.98 -6.08
N ARG A 128 14.31 -6.78 -5.21
CA ARG A 128 13.39 -5.64 -5.20
C ARG A 128 13.90 -4.46 -4.36
N ASN A 129 15.16 -4.51 -3.93
CA ASN A 129 15.76 -3.47 -3.10
C ASN A 129 14.89 -3.08 -1.91
N PHE A 130 14.21 -4.05 -1.28
CA PHE A 130 13.27 -3.88 -0.17
C PHE A 130 12.09 -2.93 -0.44
N GLY A 131 11.77 -2.68 -1.70
CA GLY A 131 10.77 -1.70 -2.12
C GLY A 131 11.29 -0.25 -2.15
N MET A 132 12.59 -0.06 -1.99
CA MET A 132 13.26 1.25 -2.06
C MET A 132 13.75 1.51 -3.49
N ALA A 133 13.06 2.38 -4.21
CA ALA A 133 13.42 2.69 -5.58
C ALA A 133 14.67 3.58 -5.67
N ASN A 134 15.52 3.30 -6.65
CA ASN A 134 16.61 4.16 -7.10
C ASN A 134 16.07 5.27 -8.02
N PRO A 135 16.89 6.28 -8.41
CA PRO A 135 16.46 7.37 -9.31
C PRO A 135 15.82 6.87 -10.60
N GLU A 136 16.37 5.80 -11.18
CA GLU A 136 15.83 5.18 -12.41
C GLU A 136 14.42 4.59 -12.20
N GLY A 137 14.03 4.21 -10.98
CA GLY A 137 12.67 3.82 -10.66
C GLY A 137 11.69 4.97 -10.77
N TYR A 138 12.03 6.14 -10.22
CA TYR A 138 11.21 7.36 -10.33
C TYR A 138 11.16 7.88 -11.76
N ARG A 139 12.28 7.86 -12.50
CA ARG A 139 12.29 8.21 -13.93
C ARG A 139 11.46 7.23 -14.76
N LYS A 140 11.52 5.92 -14.48
CA LYS A 140 10.62 4.94 -15.10
C LYS A 140 9.17 5.25 -14.80
N ALA A 141 8.82 5.54 -13.56
CA ALA A 141 7.47 5.92 -13.18
C ALA A 141 6.97 7.13 -13.98
N LEU A 142 7.76 8.21 -14.05
CA LEU A 142 7.40 9.39 -14.83
C LEU A 142 7.24 9.07 -16.32
N ARG A 143 8.16 8.30 -16.90
CA ARG A 143 8.06 7.86 -18.30
C ARG A 143 6.74 7.13 -18.56
N LEU A 144 6.33 6.25 -17.65
CA LEU A 144 5.06 5.52 -17.76
C LEU A 144 3.85 6.45 -17.59
N MET A 145 3.91 7.42 -16.69
CA MET A 145 2.87 8.43 -16.53
C MET A 145 2.69 9.27 -17.80
N LYS A 146 3.80 9.72 -18.43
CA LYS A 146 3.77 10.43 -19.72
C LYS A 146 3.28 9.55 -20.87
N LEU A 147 3.57 8.25 -20.82
CA LEU A 147 3.05 7.29 -21.79
C LEU A 147 1.52 7.13 -21.64
N ALA A 148 1.03 7.05 -20.39
CA ALA A 148 -0.40 7.02 -20.09
C ALA A 148 -1.11 8.29 -20.56
N GLU A 149 -0.52 9.44 -20.30
CA GLU A 149 -1.03 10.74 -20.78
C GLU A 149 -1.15 10.78 -22.29
N LYS A 150 -0.09 10.36 -23.02
CA LYS A 150 -0.08 10.29 -24.49
C LYS A 150 -1.24 9.44 -25.06
N PHE A 151 -1.58 8.34 -24.40
CA PHE A 151 -2.66 7.44 -24.82
C PHE A 151 -4.00 7.72 -24.12
N ASN A 152 -4.10 8.80 -23.38
CA ASN A 152 -5.28 9.18 -22.60
C ASN A 152 -5.78 8.04 -21.71
N LYS A 153 -4.88 7.44 -20.93
CA LYS A 153 -5.19 6.35 -19.99
C LYS A 153 -5.06 6.83 -18.56
N PRO A 154 -6.03 6.54 -17.67
CA PRO A 154 -5.93 6.91 -16.26
C PRO A 154 -4.78 6.15 -15.58
N ILE A 155 -4.22 6.80 -14.56
CA ILE A 155 -3.07 6.32 -13.80
C ILE A 155 -3.51 5.91 -12.41
N VAL A 156 -3.05 4.75 -11.96
CA VAL A 156 -3.19 4.26 -10.58
C VAL A 156 -1.81 3.97 -10.03
N THR A 157 -1.43 4.64 -8.95
CA THR A 157 -0.18 4.33 -8.26
C THR A 157 -0.44 3.57 -6.97
N PHE A 158 0.37 2.53 -6.69
CA PHE A 158 0.37 1.77 -5.45
C PHE A 158 1.63 2.08 -4.65
N ILE A 159 1.46 2.65 -3.47
CA ILE A 159 2.55 3.08 -2.60
C ILE A 159 2.77 2.02 -1.53
N ASP A 160 3.96 1.40 -1.57
CA ASP A 160 4.41 0.45 -0.55
C ASP A 160 5.93 0.44 -0.44
N THR A 161 6.48 1.45 0.26
CA THR A 161 7.92 1.65 0.40
C THR A 161 8.30 2.15 1.79
N PRO A 162 9.42 1.66 2.37
CA PRO A 162 10.00 2.24 3.57
C PRO A 162 10.77 3.55 3.29
N GLY A 163 10.89 3.98 2.02
CA GLY A 163 11.55 5.20 1.58
C GLY A 163 12.21 5.06 0.22
N ALA A 164 12.82 6.12 -0.27
CA ALA A 164 13.72 6.07 -1.42
C ALA A 164 15.05 5.40 -1.02
N PHE A 165 15.75 4.77 -1.96
CA PHE A 165 17.04 4.14 -1.67
C PHE A 165 18.07 5.21 -1.28
N PRO A 166 18.71 5.10 -0.09
CA PRO A 166 19.58 6.13 0.46
C PRO A 166 21.07 5.93 0.14
N GLY A 167 21.41 5.06 -0.82
CA GLY A 167 22.81 4.73 -1.13
C GLY A 167 23.51 5.81 -1.94
N LEU A 168 24.85 5.88 -1.82
CA LEU A 168 25.70 6.80 -2.54
C LEU A 168 25.43 6.80 -4.05
N GLU A 169 25.33 5.62 -4.63
CA GLU A 169 25.01 5.46 -6.06
C GLU A 169 23.68 6.10 -6.47
N ALA A 170 22.70 6.16 -5.57
CA ALA A 170 21.43 6.83 -5.86
C ALA A 170 21.58 8.35 -5.83
N GLU A 171 22.36 8.88 -4.88
CA GLU A 171 22.67 10.32 -4.84
C GLU A 171 23.47 10.76 -6.08
N GLU A 172 24.49 10.01 -6.47
CA GLU A 172 25.28 10.27 -7.70
C GLU A 172 24.42 10.28 -8.98
N ARG A 173 23.34 9.47 -9.01
CA ARG A 173 22.43 9.41 -10.14
C ARG A 173 21.20 10.31 -10.00
N GLY A 174 21.19 11.21 -9.00
CA GLY A 174 20.19 12.26 -8.84
C GLY A 174 18.88 11.79 -8.21
N GLN A 175 18.93 11.13 -7.03
CA GLN A 175 17.73 10.67 -6.30
C GLN A 175 16.76 11.81 -5.98
N GLY A 176 17.29 12.92 -5.44
CA GLY A 176 16.47 14.09 -5.10
C GLY A 176 15.83 14.73 -6.34
N GLU A 177 16.58 14.86 -7.44
CA GLU A 177 16.06 15.39 -8.69
C GLU A 177 14.96 14.51 -9.27
N ALA A 178 15.15 13.20 -9.33
CA ALA A 178 14.18 12.29 -9.90
C ALA A 178 12.85 12.31 -9.13
N ILE A 179 12.90 12.42 -7.80
CA ILE A 179 11.70 12.59 -6.95
C ILE A 179 11.05 13.96 -7.19
N ALA A 180 11.83 15.05 -7.11
CA ALA A 180 11.33 16.41 -7.27
C ALA A 180 10.69 16.61 -8.65
N ARG A 181 11.31 16.07 -9.71
CA ARG A 181 10.77 16.08 -11.06
C ARG A 181 9.41 15.38 -11.14
N ASN A 182 9.27 14.22 -10.50
CA ASN A 182 7.99 13.53 -10.47
C ASN A 182 6.90 14.34 -9.76
N LEU A 183 7.21 14.99 -8.63
CA LEU A 183 6.25 15.87 -7.93
C LEU A 183 5.71 16.96 -8.85
N TYR A 184 6.62 17.66 -9.53
CA TYR A 184 6.26 18.71 -10.46
C TYR A 184 5.42 18.22 -11.66
N GLU A 185 5.87 17.15 -12.32
CA GLU A 185 5.22 16.64 -13.53
C GLU A 185 3.87 15.96 -13.21
N MET A 186 3.73 15.32 -12.05
CA MET A 186 2.47 14.67 -11.66
C MET A 186 1.34 15.68 -11.43
N ILE A 187 1.64 16.88 -10.94
CA ILE A 187 0.62 17.93 -10.78
C ILE A 187 0.03 18.32 -12.14
N LEU A 188 0.85 18.33 -13.20
CA LEU A 188 0.48 18.78 -14.54
C LEU A 188 -0.13 17.70 -15.44
N LEU A 189 -0.22 16.44 -14.99
CA LEU A 189 -0.76 15.35 -15.81
C LEU A 189 -2.22 15.60 -16.21
N LYS A 190 -2.50 15.47 -17.51
CA LYS A 190 -3.82 15.70 -18.11
C LYS A 190 -4.79 14.55 -18.00
N VAL A 191 -4.36 13.40 -17.45
CA VAL A 191 -5.19 12.23 -17.20
C VAL A 191 -5.51 12.10 -15.72
N PRO A 192 -6.59 11.41 -15.33
CA PRO A 192 -6.88 11.11 -13.93
C PRO A 192 -5.75 10.32 -13.25
N VAL A 193 -5.38 10.73 -12.04
CA VAL A 193 -4.35 10.08 -11.23
C VAL A 193 -4.90 9.74 -9.85
N ILE A 194 -4.87 8.46 -9.47
CA ILE A 194 -5.22 7.98 -8.13
C ILE A 194 -3.98 7.36 -7.49
N CYS A 195 -3.61 7.81 -6.30
CA CYS A 195 -2.52 7.27 -5.51
C CYS A 195 -3.09 6.52 -4.32
N ILE A 196 -2.64 5.27 -4.09
CA ILE A 196 -3.18 4.40 -3.04
C ILE A 196 -2.05 3.84 -2.20
N VAL A 197 -2.02 4.18 -0.91
CA VAL A 197 -1.09 3.57 0.05
C VAL A 197 -1.63 2.20 0.42
N ILE A 198 -0.93 1.14 0.01
CA ILE A 198 -1.32 -0.25 0.23
C ILE A 198 -0.55 -0.95 1.35
N GLY A 199 0.54 -0.34 1.81
CA GLY A 199 1.41 -0.82 2.87
C GLY A 199 2.07 0.33 3.61
N GLU A 200 3.35 0.55 3.36
CA GLU A 200 4.12 1.65 3.94
C GLU A 200 4.20 2.83 2.96
N GLY A 201 3.90 4.03 3.45
CA GLY A 201 4.08 5.27 2.70
C GLY A 201 5.14 6.14 3.36
N ALA A 202 6.42 5.91 3.05
CA ALA A 202 7.48 6.62 3.74
C ALA A 202 8.21 7.64 2.86
N SER A 203 8.33 8.87 3.40
CA SER A 203 9.25 9.91 2.97
C SER A 203 9.11 10.28 1.48
N GLY A 204 10.17 10.82 0.88
CA GLY A 204 10.25 11.12 -0.56
C GLY A 204 10.00 9.92 -1.45
N GLY A 205 10.27 8.70 -0.95
CA GLY A 205 9.98 7.46 -1.67
C GLY A 205 8.50 7.30 -2.00
N ALA A 206 7.63 7.60 -1.06
CA ALA A 206 6.20 7.58 -1.27
C ALA A 206 5.74 8.79 -2.10
N LEU A 207 6.25 9.98 -1.81
CA LEU A 207 5.89 11.21 -2.53
C LEU A 207 6.19 11.13 -4.02
N GLY A 208 7.30 10.52 -4.43
CA GLY A 208 7.73 10.44 -5.83
C GLY A 208 6.72 9.75 -6.78
N ILE A 209 5.70 9.09 -6.24
CA ILE A 209 4.53 8.57 -7.01
C ILE A 209 3.21 8.85 -6.28
N GLY A 210 3.20 9.81 -5.34
CA GLY A 210 2.10 10.08 -4.42
C GLY A 210 1.27 11.32 -4.71
N ILE A 211 1.54 12.04 -5.80
CA ILE A 211 0.82 13.26 -6.18
C ILE A 211 -0.29 12.93 -7.19
N GLY A 212 -1.54 13.01 -6.75
CA GLY A 212 -2.67 12.66 -7.61
C GLY A 212 -3.94 13.45 -7.30
N ASP A 213 -4.94 13.31 -8.16
CA ASP A 213 -6.28 13.88 -7.94
C ASP A 213 -6.90 13.34 -6.65
N LYS A 214 -6.67 12.05 -6.40
CA LYS A 214 -7.06 11.36 -5.17
C LYS A 214 -5.88 10.63 -4.58
N VAL A 215 -5.66 10.85 -3.28
CA VAL A 215 -4.72 10.09 -2.45
C VAL A 215 -5.54 9.32 -1.41
N ILE A 216 -5.47 8.00 -1.44
CA ILE A 216 -6.30 7.12 -0.62
C ILE A 216 -5.39 6.17 0.14
N MET A 217 -5.77 5.79 1.34
CA MET A 217 -5.04 4.80 2.13
C MET A 217 -5.91 3.57 2.39
N LEU A 218 -5.31 2.37 2.40
CA LEU A 218 -5.95 1.23 3.04
C LEU A 218 -5.96 1.45 4.57
N GLU A 219 -6.97 0.91 5.25
CA GLU A 219 -7.25 1.22 6.67
C GLU A 219 -6.08 0.95 7.62
N ASN A 220 -5.30 -0.10 7.35
CA ASN A 220 -4.20 -0.54 8.20
C ASN A 220 -2.84 -0.30 7.51
N THR A 221 -2.67 0.90 6.98
CA THR A 221 -1.44 1.41 6.40
C THR A 221 -0.99 2.65 7.14
N TRP A 222 0.22 3.12 6.88
CA TRP A 222 0.73 4.36 7.44
C TRP A 222 1.38 5.24 6.36
N TYR A 223 1.38 6.55 6.61
CA TYR A 223 1.97 7.54 5.73
C TYR A 223 2.69 8.60 6.57
N SER A 224 3.99 8.77 6.38
CA SER A 224 4.81 9.69 7.18
C SER A 224 6.12 10.03 6.48
N VAL A 225 6.71 11.16 6.87
CA VAL A 225 8.05 11.57 6.42
C VAL A 225 9.14 10.62 6.93
N ILE A 226 8.91 9.95 8.04
CA ILE A 226 9.91 9.09 8.72
C ILE A 226 9.23 7.89 9.36
N SER A 227 9.95 6.76 9.45
CA SER A 227 9.46 5.60 10.20
C SER A 227 9.48 5.84 11.72
N PRO A 228 8.58 5.19 12.49
CA PRO A 228 8.61 5.30 13.95
C PRO A 228 9.94 4.91 14.58
N GLU A 229 10.60 3.89 14.05
CA GLU A 229 11.92 3.44 14.52
C GLU A 229 12.99 4.51 14.29
N SER A 230 13.03 5.10 13.10
CA SER A 230 13.99 6.17 12.80
C SER A 230 13.70 7.43 13.61
N CYS A 231 12.43 7.79 13.78
CA CYS A 231 12.02 8.88 14.66
C CYS A 231 12.46 8.63 16.12
N SER A 232 12.23 7.41 16.61
CA SER A 232 12.67 6.98 17.94
C SER A 232 14.19 7.09 18.10
N SER A 233 14.95 6.64 17.12
CA SER A 233 16.42 6.73 17.13
C SER A 233 16.92 8.16 17.16
N ILE A 234 16.30 9.07 16.41
CA ILE A 234 16.70 10.48 16.36
C ILE A 234 16.36 11.20 17.66
N LEU A 235 15.14 11.05 18.18
CA LEU A 235 14.64 11.81 19.33
C LEU A 235 15.11 11.21 20.66
N TRP A 236 15.14 9.89 20.79
CA TRP A 236 15.44 9.21 22.07
C TRP A 236 16.70 8.33 22.03
N ARG A 237 17.40 8.24 20.90
CA ARG A 237 18.60 7.42 20.72
C ARG A 237 18.40 5.93 21.05
N SER A 238 17.16 5.45 20.98
CA SER A 238 16.76 4.07 21.23
C SER A 238 15.54 3.71 20.39
N TRP A 239 15.40 2.42 20.02
CA TRP A 239 14.21 1.88 19.37
C TRP A 239 13.07 1.56 20.36
N ASP A 240 13.32 1.63 21.65
CA ASP A 240 12.33 1.29 22.69
C ASP A 240 11.12 2.23 22.66
N TYR A 241 11.31 3.46 22.15
CA TYR A 241 10.25 4.49 22.06
C TYR A 241 9.50 4.49 20.71
N LYS A 242 9.65 3.44 19.88
CA LYS A 242 8.98 3.35 18.56
C LYS A 242 7.46 3.45 18.63
N GLU A 243 6.84 2.93 19.69
CA GLU A 243 5.38 3.04 19.89
C GLU A 243 4.98 4.49 20.23
N ASN A 244 5.75 5.16 21.08
CA ASN A 244 5.57 6.57 21.39
C ASN A 244 5.73 7.41 20.12
N ALA A 245 6.76 7.13 19.32
CA ALA A 245 6.99 7.78 18.03
C ALA A 245 5.81 7.56 17.06
N ALA A 246 5.29 6.33 16.93
CA ALA A 246 4.14 6.05 16.10
C ALA A 246 2.89 6.85 16.51
N ASN A 247 2.66 7.00 17.83
CA ASN A 247 1.57 7.80 18.37
C ASN A 247 1.77 9.31 18.11
N ALA A 248 2.99 9.81 18.25
CA ALA A 248 3.33 11.23 18.09
C ALA A 248 3.27 11.66 16.62
N LEU A 249 3.74 10.81 15.70
CA LEU A 249 3.79 11.08 14.24
C LEU A 249 2.41 11.20 13.59
N LYS A 250 1.32 10.74 14.23
CA LYS A 250 -0.04 10.79 13.67
C LYS A 250 -0.12 10.21 12.25
N LEU A 251 0.49 9.05 12.02
CA LEU A 251 0.77 8.46 10.72
C LEU A 251 -0.33 7.52 10.19
N THR A 252 -1.39 7.27 10.96
CA THR A 252 -2.44 6.33 10.54
C THR A 252 -3.36 6.93 9.46
N ALA A 253 -4.05 6.09 8.71
CA ALA A 253 -5.02 6.55 7.71
C ALA A 253 -6.09 7.50 8.31
N LYS A 254 -6.53 7.26 9.55
CA LYS A 254 -7.47 8.15 10.25
C LYS A 254 -6.85 9.51 10.56
N ASP A 255 -5.60 9.53 11.00
CA ASP A 255 -4.88 10.78 11.28
C ASP A 255 -4.66 11.58 10.00
N MET A 256 -4.21 10.93 8.92
CA MET A 256 -4.00 11.57 7.62
C MET A 256 -5.29 12.17 7.04
N LEU A 257 -6.40 11.45 7.17
CA LEU A 257 -7.71 11.95 6.73
C LEU A 257 -8.16 13.15 7.57
N LYS A 258 -7.98 13.09 8.89
CA LYS A 258 -8.30 14.21 9.80
C LYS A 258 -7.49 15.47 9.48
N GLN A 259 -6.22 15.30 9.09
CA GLN A 259 -5.32 16.39 8.70
C GLN A 259 -5.51 16.82 7.23
N LYS A 260 -6.48 16.24 6.51
CA LYS A 260 -6.76 16.55 5.09
C LYS A 260 -5.58 16.27 4.14
N LEU A 261 -4.66 15.38 4.52
CA LEU A 261 -3.52 14.97 3.71
C LEU A 261 -3.87 13.84 2.74
N ILE A 262 -5.00 13.17 2.95
CA ILE A 262 -5.56 12.16 2.03
C ILE A 262 -7.04 12.41 1.79
N ASP A 263 -7.55 11.87 0.68
CA ASP A 263 -8.93 12.06 0.24
C ASP A 263 -9.90 10.97 0.74
N GLY A 264 -9.37 9.86 1.24
CA GLY A 264 -10.22 8.76 1.70
C GLY A 264 -9.50 7.56 2.27
N ILE A 265 -10.29 6.67 2.88
CA ILE A 265 -9.83 5.41 3.46
C ILE A 265 -10.63 4.26 2.87
N ILE A 266 -9.95 3.24 2.36
CA ILE A 266 -10.56 1.98 1.96
C ILE A 266 -10.47 1.01 3.13
N LYS A 267 -11.63 0.63 3.70
CA LYS A 267 -11.69 -0.34 4.80
C LYS A 267 -11.21 -1.70 4.36
N GLU A 268 -10.35 -2.31 5.16
CA GLU A 268 -9.88 -3.68 4.94
C GLU A 268 -10.90 -4.71 5.45
N PRO A 269 -10.82 -5.97 5.00
CA PRO A 269 -11.52 -7.07 5.65
C PRO A 269 -11.09 -7.19 7.12
N ILE A 270 -11.97 -7.72 7.96
CA ILE A 270 -11.62 -8.01 9.36
C ILE A 270 -10.48 -9.03 9.38
N GLY A 271 -9.42 -8.70 10.11
CA GLY A 271 -8.19 -9.49 10.07
C GLY A 271 -7.15 -8.97 9.08
N GLY A 272 -7.38 -7.79 8.46
CA GLY A 272 -6.44 -7.13 7.55
C GLY A 272 -6.54 -7.60 6.10
N ALA A 273 -5.84 -6.90 5.20
CA ALA A 273 -5.85 -7.18 3.77
C ALA A 273 -5.34 -8.60 3.42
N HIS A 274 -4.44 -9.14 4.23
CA HIS A 274 -3.88 -10.49 4.06
C HIS A 274 -4.84 -11.61 4.48
N ALA A 275 -5.86 -11.30 5.29
CA ALA A 275 -6.84 -12.31 5.72
C ALA A 275 -7.76 -12.75 4.58
N GLU A 276 -8.16 -11.81 3.72
CA GLU A 276 -9.04 -12.05 2.57
C GLU A 276 -8.52 -11.23 1.35
N PRO A 277 -7.36 -11.62 0.75
CA PRO A 277 -6.70 -10.82 -0.28
C PRO A 277 -7.56 -10.63 -1.53
N GLU A 278 -8.33 -11.63 -1.94
CA GLU A 278 -9.22 -11.52 -3.10
C GLU A 278 -10.37 -10.52 -2.85
N LYS A 279 -10.94 -10.53 -1.63
CA LYS A 279 -11.99 -9.59 -1.24
C LYS A 279 -11.45 -8.17 -1.18
N MET A 280 -10.22 -8.01 -0.69
CA MET A 280 -9.53 -6.73 -0.68
C MET A 280 -9.29 -6.20 -2.10
N ALA A 281 -8.82 -7.04 -3.02
CA ALA A 281 -8.59 -6.66 -4.41
C ALA A 281 -9.90 -6.31 -5.15
N LYS A 282 -10.99 -7.05 -4.92
CA LYS A 282 -12.32 -6.72 -5.47
C LYS A 282 -12.79 -5.34 -4.98
N LYS A 283 -12.61 -5.05 -3.71
CA LYS A 283 -12.97 -3.76 -3.12
C LYS A 283 -12.12 -2.63 -3.70
N LEU A 284 -10.80 -2.87 -3.81
CA LEU A 284 -9.86 -1.92 -4.39
C LEU A 284 -10.22 -1.62 -5.87
N LYS A 285 -10.51 -2.66 -6.66
CA LYS A 285 -11.00 -2.53 -8.03
C LYS A 285 -12.24 -1.64 -8.13
N SER A 286 -13.23 -1.86 -7.24
CA SER A 286 -14.46 -1.08 -7.20
C SER A 286 -14.20 0.40 -6.89
N GLU A 287 -13.37 0.70 -5.89
CA GLU A 287 -13.04 2.08 -5.53
C GLU A 287 -12.22 2.79 -6.62
N ILE A 288 -11.26 2.11 -7.25
CA ILE A 288 -10.53 2.65 -8.41
C ILE A 288 -11.50 3.05 -9.54
N LYS A 289 -12.39 2.14 -9.94
CA LYS A 289 -13.38 2.43 -10.99
C LYS A 289 -14.28 3.60 -10.65
N LYS A 290 -14.78 3.66 -9.42
CA LYS A 290 -15.64 4.73 -8.92
C LYS A 290 -14.94 6.09 -9.00
N HIS A 291 -13.71 6.19 -8.49
CA HIS A 291 -12.96 7.44 -8.47
C HIS A 291 -12.53 7.88 -9.88
N ILE A 292 -12.07 6.95 -10.71
CA ILE A 292 -11.71 7.29 -12.11
C ILE A 292 -12.92 7.80 -12.89
N LYS A 293 -14.09 7.14 -12.77
CA LYS A 293 -15.33 7.60 -13.41
C LYS A 293 -15.70 9.02 -12.99
N ALA A 294 -15.55 9.35 -11.71
CA ALA A 294 -15.84 10.69 -11.20
C ALA A 294 -14.85 11.73 -11.73
N LEU A 295 -13.56 11.38 -11.79
CA LEU A 295 -12.51 12.29 -12.28
C LEU A 295 -12.59 12.52 -13.80
N GLU A 296 -13.03 11.55 -14.57
CA GLU A 296 -13.23 11.68 -16.02
C GLU A 296 -14.42 12.57 -16.39
N ALA A 297 -15.34 12.80 -15.48
CA ALA A 297 -16.46 13.72 -15.67
C ALA A 297 -16.06 15.21 -15.48
N ILE A 298 -14.85 15.47 -14.96
CA ILE A 298 -14.33 16.83 -14.74
C ILE A 298 -13.47 17.22 -15.95
N ASP A 299 -13.61 18.46 -16.40
CA ASP A 299 -12.74 19.01 -17.45
C ASP A 299 -11.25 18.91 -17.07
N VAL A 300 -10.39 18.81 -18.08
CA VAL A 300 -8.96 18.56 -17.87
C VAL A 300 -8.30 19.71 -17.11
N GLU A 301 -8.54 20.95 -17.53
CA GLU A 301 -7.92 22.14 -16.92
C GLU A 301 -8.48 22.38 -15.51
N GLU A 302 -9.79 22.18 -15.33
CA GLU A 302 -10.43 22.22 -14.01
C GLU A 302 -9.85 21.17 -13.08
N ARG A 303 -9.64 19.94 -13.53
CA ARG A 303 -9.06 18.87 -12.72
C ARG A 303 -7.62 19.17 -12.30
N ILE A 304 -6.79 19.74 -13.19
CA ILE A 304 -5.43 20.20 -12.88
C ILE A 304 -5.48 21.32 -11.85
N SER A 305 -6.39 22.28 -12.01
CA SER A 305 -6.58 23.38 -11.05
C SER A 305 -6.96 22.87 -9.65
N ILE A 306 -7.95 21.98 -9.56
CA ILE A 306 -8.38 21.35 -8.29
C ILE A 306 -7.21 20.60 -7.64
N ARG A 307 -6.42 19.85 -8.44
CA ARG A 307 -5.24 19.14 -7.95
C ARG A 307 -4.20 20.10 -7.41
N THR A 308 -3.89 21.16 -8.14
CA THR A 308 -2.91 22.18 -7.73
C THR A 308 -3.34 22.87 -6.44
N GLU A 309 -4.59 23.31 -6.36
CA GLU A 309 -5.14 23.97 -5.18
C GLU A 309 -5.12 23.05 -3.95
N LYS A 310 -5.45 21.76 -4.13
CA LYS A 310 -5.37 20.78 -3.03
C LYS A 310 -3.99 20.77 -2.38
N TYR A 311 -2.91 20.68 -3.16
CA TYR A 311 -1.55 20.61 -2.61
C TYR A 311 -1.07 21.97 -2.10
N SER A 312 -1.49 23.09 -2.69
CA SER A 312 -1.18 24.44 -2.21
C SER A 312 -1.81 24.75 -0.86
N ASN A 313 -2.94 24.12 -0.56
CA ASN A 313 -3.66 24.31 0.72
C ASN A 313 -3.23 23.33 1.83
N MET A 314 -2.30 22.40 1.55
CA MET A 314 -1.80 21.50 2.58
C MET A 314 -0.92 22.24 3.60
N GLY A 315 -1.28 22.13 4.89
CA GLY A 315 -0.53 22.77 5.97
C GLY A 315 -1.06 24.17 6.36
N ASN A 316 -2.15 24.62 5.74
CA ASN A 316 -2.85 25.88 6.06
C ASN A 316 -4.09 25.60 6.92
#